data_dba29286c6209ddc157dca52114e2e13
#
_entry.id   dba29286c6209ddc157dca52114e2e13
#
_cell.length_a   1.000
_cell.length_b   1.000
_cell.length_c   1.000
_cell.angle_alpha   90.00
_cell.angle_beta   90.00
_cell.angle_gamma   90.00
#
_symmetry.space_group_name_H-M   'P 1'
#
loop_
_entity.id
_entity.type
_entity.pdbx_description
1 polymer ?
#
loop_
_entity_poly.entity_id
_entity_poly.type
_entity_poly.pdbx_seq_one_letter_code
_entity_poly.pdbx_strand_id
1 'polypeptide(L)'
;QFASSAASDVYKRQHLIFNSSEACKILSADIDIEVNNTVTFELRNASGNVLDDTTYTLNPGQQRIELNFDVPAGNNLQLGIANGNSGLFRNSSGADYPYNIADMITITSSSANDPGYYYFFYDIEVEALCNNPLTSIESDIISEPKLLRITNFLGQEVGPSQGEVLLYHFDDGSVQKLVLVR
;
A
#
# COMPACT_ATOMS: atom_id res chain seq x y z
N GLN A 1 25.35 2.41 5.95
CA GLN A 1 26.71 2.29 5.42
C GLN A 1 26.68 1.32 4.25
N PHE A 2 26.84 1.85 3.05
CA PHE A 2 26.84 1.03 1.85
C PHE A 2 28.10 0.19 1.78
N ALA A 3 27.95 -1.00 1.28
CA ALA A 3 28.95 -2.04 1.35
C ALA A 3 30.12 -1.90 0.38
N SER A 4 31.19 -2.55 0.72
CA SER A 4 32.51 -2.41 0.14
C SER A 4 32.88 -3.39 -0.97
N SER A 5 31.94 -4.13 -1.58
CA SER A 5 32.29 -4.97 -2.72
C SER A 5 31.12 -5.18 -3.69
N ALA A 6 31.36 -4.89 -4.97
CA ALA A 6 30.53 -5.37 -6.05
C ALA A 6 30.56 -6.90 -6.04
N ALA A 7 29.40 -7.52 -6.00
CA ALA A 7 29.31 -8.97 -5.97
C ALA A 7 29.52 -9.53 -7.36
N SER A 8 30.67 -10.13 -7.62
CA SER A 8 30.91 -10.93 -8.82
C SER A 8 30.24 -12.31 -8.76
N ASP A 9 29.00 -12.39 -8.27
CA ASP A 9 28.22 -13.63 -8.31
C ASP A 9 27.44 -13.73 -9.62
N VAL A 10 28.13 -14.08 -10.64
CA VAL A 10 27.78 -13.97 -12.07
C VAL A 10 26.53 -14.76 -12.49
N TYR A 11 25.94 -15.62 -11.65
CA TYR A 11 24.90 -16.56 -12.13
C TYR A 11 23.72 -16.81 -11.17
N LYS A 12 23.53 -16.03 -10.14
CA LYS A 12 22.47 -16.31 -9.16
C LYS A 12 21.41 -15.20 -9.12
N ARG A 13 20.15 -15.61 -9.18
CA ARG A 13 18.97 -14.75 -8.88
C ARG A 13 18.95 -14.44 -7.38
N GLN A 14 19.81 -13.53 -6.94
CA GLN A 14 19.96 -13.18 -5.54
C GLN A 14 18.75 -12.36 -5.04
N HIS A 15 18.35 -12.61 -3.80
CA HIS A 15 17.17 -11.98 -3.22
C HIS A 15 17.21 -11.94 -1.69
N LEU A 16 16.44 -11.02 -1.14
CA LEU A 16 16.03 -11.04 0.26
C LEU A 16 14.83 -11.96 0.42
N ILE A 17 14.74 -12.63 1.57
CA ILE A 17 13.60 -13.46 1.96
C ILE A 17 12.87 -12.73 3.07
N PHE A 18 11.56 -12.56 2.93
CA PHE A 18 10.76 -11.80 3.87
C PHE A 18 9.36 -12.38 4.07
N ASN A 19 8.74 -12.00 5.18
CA ASN A 19 7.35 -12.28 5.49
C ASN A 19 6.57 -10.95 5.42
N SER A 20 5.33 -11.00 4.97
CA SER A 20 4.39 -9.91 5.05
C SER A 20 3.20 -10.31 5.90
N SER A 21 2.93 -9.55 6.97
CA SER A 21 1.82 -9.82 7.90
C SER A 21 0.45 -9.54 7.29
N GLU A 22 0.40 -8.62 6.36
CA GLU A 22 -0.80 -8.18 5.64
C GLU A 22 -0.46 -7.79 4.20
N ALA A 23 -1.45 -7.61 3.35
CA ALA A 23 -1.22 -7.08 2.01
C ALA A 23 -0.74 -5.63 2.10
N CYS A 24 0.36 -5.32 1.43
CA CYS A 24 0.97 -4.00 1.42
C CYS A 24 1.59 -3.71 0.05
N LYS A 25 2.16 -2.53 -0.10
CA LYS A 25 2.90 -2.15 -1.31
C LYS A 25 4.33 -1.80 -0.93
N ILE A 26 5.31 -2.38 -1.63
CA ILE A 26 6.69 -1.87 -1.60
C ILE A 26 6.76 -0.75 -2.63
N LEU A 27 6.88 0.49 -2.16
CA LEU A 27 6.89 1.67 -3.02
C LEU A 27 8.23 1.84 -3.71
N SER A 28 9.30 1.86 -2.95
CA SER A 28 10.63 2.20 -3.44
C SER A 28 11.74 1.62 -2.56
N ALA A 29 12.96 1.65 -3.06
CA ALA A 29 14.16 1.31 -2.30
C ALA A 29 15.37 2.07 -2.85
N ASP A 30 16.38 2.27 -2.00
CA ASP A 30 17.69 2.73 -2.41
C ASP A 30 18.54 1.58 -2.88
N ILE A 31 19.26 1.78 -3.97
CA ILE A 31 20.25 0.85 -4.50
C ILE A 31 21.58 1.57 -4.77
N ASP A 32 22.64 0.81 -4.88
CA ASP A 32 23.94 1.29 -5.34
C ASP A 32 24.47 0.34 -6.42
N ILE A 33 24.98 0.88 -7.52
CA ILE A 33 25.45 0.09 -8.67
C ILE A 33 26.78 0.61 -9.17
N GLU A 34 27.68 -0.31 -9.53
CA GLU A 34 29.04 0.01 -9.94
C GLU A 34 29.15 0.45 -11.40
N VAL A 35 28.33 -0.14 -12.28
CA VAL A 35 28.43 0.05 -13.73
C VAL A 35 27.05 0.32 -14.34
N ASN A 36 27.02 0.97 -15.51
CA ASN A 36 25.80 1.07 -16.28
C ASN A 36 25.25 -0.30 -16.60
N ASN A 37 24.00 -0.57 -16.22
CA ASN A 37 23.35 -1.84 -16.53
C ASN A 37 21.83 -1.69 -16.60
N THR A 38 21.20 -2.62 -17.30
CA THR A 38 19.75 -2.78 -17.28
C THR A 38 19.42 -3.94 -16.33
N VAL A 39 18.69 -3.64 -15.26
CA VAL A 39 18.37 -4.59 -14.20
C VAL A 39 16.86 -4.72 -14.07
N THR A 40 16.37 -5.96 -14.06
CA THR A 40 14.99 -6.28 -13.73
C THR A 40 14.90 -6.71 -12.27
N PHE A 41 14.14 -5.96 -11.50
CA PHE A 41 13.81 -6.24 -10.11
C PHE A 41 12.53 -7.07 -10.05
N GLU A 42 12.46 -8.04 -9.16
CA GLU A 42 11.35 -8.99 -9.09
C GLU A 42 10.85 -9.17 -7.66
N LEU A 43 9.53 -9.15 -7.50
CA LEU A 43 8.82 -9.73 -6.36
C LEU A 43 8.43 -11.16 -6.72
N ARG A 44 8.69 -12.13 -5.83
CA ARG A 44 8.37 -13.54 -6.05
C ARG A 44 7.66 -14.14 -4.84
N ASN A 45 6.91 -15.20 -5.09
CA ASN A 45 6.37 -16.02 -4.00
C ASN A 45 7.45 -16.95 -3.41
N ALA A 46 7.07 -17.72 -2.38
CA ALA A 46 7.97 -18.68 -1.71
C ALA A 46 8.52 -19.78 -2.64
N SER A 47 7.83 -20.08 -3.73
CA SER A 47 8.28 -21.05 -4.74
C SER A 47 9.19 -20.43 -5.80
N GLY A 48 9.47 -19.13 -5.73
CA GLY A 48 10.30 -18.40 -6.69
C GLY A 48 9.58 -17.99 -7.97
N ASN A 49 8.25 -18.11 -8.04
CA ASN A 49 7.45 -17.61 -9.15
C ASN A 49 7.31 -16.10 -9.05
N VAL A 50 7.52 -15.40 -10.15
CA VAL A 50 7.38 -13.94 -10.23
C VAL A 50 5.92 -13.56 -10.04
N LEU A 51 5.68 -12.64 -9.12
CA LEU A 51 4.39 -12.00 -8.86
C LEU A 51 4.32 -10.65 -9.57
N ASP A 52 5.44 -9.91 -9.55
CA ASP A 52 5.56 -8.59 -10.16
C ASP A 52 7.01 -8.31 -10.53
N ASP A 53 7.25 -7.43 -11.52
CA ASP A 53 8.59 -7.03 -11.91
C ASP A 53 8.64 -5.62 -12.49
N THR A 54 9.82 -5.00 -12.40
CA THR A 54 10.11 -3.71 -13.02
C THR A 54 11.55 -3.66 -13.53
N THR A 55 11.79 -2.96 -14.64
CA THR A 55 13.11 -2.91 -15.27
C THR A 55 13.60 -1.47 -15.39
N TYR A 56 14.85 -1.26 -14.97
CA TYR A 56 15.53 0.03 -15.03
C TYR A 56 16.86 -0.07 -15.77
N THR A 57 17.16 0.93 -16.59
CA THR A 57 18.52 1.21 -17.04
C THR A 57 19.15 2.18 -16.06
N LEU A 58 20.14 1.69 -15.32
CA LEU A 58 20.78 2.34 -14.19
C LEU A 58 22.14 2.89 -14.55
N ASN A 59 22.49 4.04 -13.99
CA ASN A 59 23.82 4.63 -14.04
C ASN A 59 24.60 4.30 -12.76
N PRO A 60 25.95 4.32 -12.76
CA PRO A 60 26.74 4.08 -11.56
C PRO A 60 26.40 5.04 -10.42
N GLY A 61 26.42 4.50 -9.20
CA GLY A 61 26.20 5.23 -7.96
C GLY A 61 24.89 4.88 -7.27
N GLN A 62 24.63 5.61 -6.20
CA GLN A 62 23.44 5.47 -5.38
C GLN A 62 22.27 6.14 -6.04
N GLN A 63 21.12 5.44 -6.05
CA GLN A 63 19.88 5.97 -6.58
C GLN A 63 18.68 5.28 -5.96
N ARG A 64 17.57 6.01 -5.84
CA ARG A 64 16.29 5.47 -5.44
C ARG A 64 15.54 4.96 -6.65
N ILE A 65 14.97 3.79 -6.54
CA ILE A 65 14.13 3.18 -7.59
C ILE A 65 12.71 3.00 -7.07
N GLU A 66 11.75 3.26 -7.95
CA GLU A 66 10.34 3.01 -7.69
C GLU A 66 10.02 1.56 -8.05
N LEU A 67 9.55 0.79 -7.09
CA LEU A 67 9.17 -0.61 -7.31
C LEU A 67 7.67 -0.76 -7.54
N ASN A 68 6.86 -0.13 -6.69
CA ASN A 68 5.39 -0.16 -6.71
C ASN A 68 4.78 -1.57 -6.70
N PHE A 69 5.46 -2.53 -6.07
CA PHE A 69 5.04 -3.94 -6.02
C PHE A 69 3.91 -4.17 -5.03
N ASP A 70 2.83 -4.78 -5.49
CA ASP A 70 1.74 -5.25 -4.64
C ASP A 70 2.13 -6.56 -3.97
N VAL A 71 2.35 -6.50 -2.67
CA VAL A 71 2.83 -7.62 -1.85
C VAL A 71 1.65 -8.30 -1.16
N PRO A 72 1.36 -9.58 -1.43
CA PRO A 72 0.35 -10.31 -0.69
C PRO A 72 0.83 -10.63 0.73
N ALA A 73 -0.10 -10.81 1.67
CA ALA A 73 0.22 -11.43 2.95
C ALA A 73 0.79 -12.83 2.72
N GLY A 74 1.89 -13.16 3.41
CA GLY A 74 2.51 -14.47 3.23
C GLY A 74 3.91 -14.57 3.82
N ASN A 75 4.44 -15.79 3.79
CA ASN A 75 5.77 -16.10 4.29
C ASN A 75 6.73 -16.48 3.17
N ASN A 76 8.02 -16.22 3.40
CA ASN A 76 9.12 -16.56 2.50
C ASN A 76 8.96 -15.95 1.10
N LEU A 77 8.34 -14.77 1.01
CA LEU A 77 8.34 -13.97 -0.20
C LEU A 77 9.78 -13.54 -0.52
N GLN A 78 10.04 -13.24 -1.77
CA GLN A 78 11.40 -12.92 -2.23
C GLN A 78 11.40 -11.59 -2.96
N LEU A 79 12.30 -10.68 -2.57
CA LEU A 79 12.59 -9.45 -3.29
C LEU A 79 14.02 -9.54 -3.86
N GLY A 80 14.16 -9.48 -5.17
CA GLY A 80 15.44 -9.74 -5.80
C GLY A 80 15.54 -9.24 -7.23
N ILE A 81 16.44 -9.85 -7.98
CA ILE A 81 16.73 -9.53 -9.39
C ILE A 81 16.52 -10.74 -10.28
N ALA A 82 16.12 -10.50 -11.54
CA ALA A 82 15.87 -11.56 -12.51
C ALA A 82 17.14 -12.31 -12.90
N ASN A 83 18.23 -11.58 -13.08
CA ASN A 83 19.50 -12.10 -13.58
C ASN A 83 20.65 -11.76 -12.64
N GLY A 84 21.66 -12.62 -12.58
CA GLY A 84 22.93 -12.32 -11.94
C GLY A 84 23.73 -11.27 -12.72
N ASN A 85 24.89 -10.87 -12.15
CA ASN A 85 25.79 -9.89 -12.74
C ASN A 85 25.17 -8.51 -12.97
N SER A 86 24.40 -8.07 -11.96
CA SER A 86 23.73 -6.77 -12.03
C SER A 86 24.66 -5.57 -11.83
N GLY A 87 25.83 -5.77 -11.22
CA GLY A 87 26.73 -4.71 -10.73
C GLY A 87 26.22 -4.03 -9.44
N LEU A 88 25.13 -4.52 -8.86
CA LEU A 88 24.59 -3.98 -7.62
C LEU A 88 25.49 -4.33 -6.42
N PHE A 89 25.67 -3.33 -5.55
CA PHE A 89 26.37 -3.54 -4.29
C PHE A 89 25.50 -4.30 -3.27
N ARG A 90 26.17 -5.09 -2.45
CA ARG A 90 25.58 -5.83 -1.32
C ARG A 90 26.44 -5.68 -0.08
N ASN A 91 25.90 -5.96 1.08
CA ASN A 91 26.72 -6.21 2.26
C ASN A 91 27.21 -7.66 2.24
N SER A 92 28.50 -7.85 2.44
CA SER A 92 29.14 -9.17 2.54
C SER A 92 29.36 -9.62 3.98
N SER A 93 29.00 -8.79 4.95
CA SER A 93 29.05 -9.09 6.38
C SER A 93 28.22 -8.07 7.14
N GLY A 94 27.86 -8.41 8.40
CA GLY A 94 27.20 -7.48 9.32
C GLY A 94 25.69 -7.35 9.16
N ALA A 95 25.06 -8.20 8.36
CA ALA A 95 23.59 -8.31 8.41
C ALA A 95 23.18 -8.98 9.74
N ASP A 96 22.15 -8.42 10.39
CA ASP A 96 21.61 -8.90 11.67
C ASP A 96 20.10 -9.07 11.52
N TYR A 97 19.71 -10.18 10.91
CA TYR A 97 18.30 -10.51 10.71
C TYR A 97 17.60 -10.89 12.02
N PRO A 98 16.28 -10.61 12.19
CA PRO A 98 15.39 -10.02 11.19
C PRO A 98 15.36 -8.49 11.20
N TYR A 99 15.01 -7.88 10.06
CA TYR A 99 14.71 -6.46 9.95
C TYR A 99 13.20 -6.25 9.79
N ASN A 100 12.61 -5.45 10.66
CA ASN A 100 11.20 -5.09 10.59
C ASN A 100 11.01 -3.73 9.90
N ILE A 101 10.05 -3.66 8.99
CA ILE A 101 9.70 -2.46 8.25
C ILE A 101 8.21 -2.16 8.50
N ALA A 102 7.93 -1.08 9.19
CA ALA A 102 6.59 -0.56 9.49
C ALA A 102 5.61 -1.61 10.07
N ASP A 103 6.12 -2.64 10.78
CA ASP A 103 5.36 -3.78 11.30
C ASP A 103 4.60 -4.61 10.25
N MET A 104 4.77 -4.30 8.98
CA MET A 104 4.15 -5.00 7.85
C MET A 104 5.06 -6.05 7.23
N ILE A 105 6.33 -5.72 7.05
CA ILE A 105 7.32 -6.61 6.42
C ILE A 105 8.42 -6.94 7.42
N THR A 106 8.77 -8.23 7.47
CA THR A 106 9.92 -8.72 8.23
C THR A 106 10.88 -9.43 7.28
N ILE A 107 12.05 -8.84 7.03
CA ILE A 107 13.13 -9.49 6.25
C ILE A 107 13.82 -10.49 7.18
N THR A 108 13.76 -11.76 6.85
CA THR A 108 14.21 -12.85 7.71
C THR A 108 15.58 -13.40 7.34
N SER A 109 15.97 -13.29 6.07
CA SER A 109 17.24 -13.78 5.56
C SER A 109 17.48 -13.32 4.12
N SER A 110 18.53 -13.83 3.50
CA SER A 110 18.78 -13.67 2.07
C SER A 110 19.01 -15.04 1.42
N SER A 111 19.11 -15.05 0.09
CA SER A 111 19.44 -16.26 -0.69
C SER A 111 20.89 -16.72 -0.55
N ALA A 112 21.71 -16.03 0.24
CA ALA A 112 23.07 -16.45 0.53
C ALA A 112 23.08 -17.59 1.57
N ASN A 113 24.13 -18.42 1.49
CA ASN A 113 24.39 -19.42 2.54
C ASN A 113 25.00 -18.79 3.81
N ASP A 114 25.45 -17.54 3.73
CA ASP A 114 26.06 -16.79 4.83
C ASP A 114 25.03 -15.79 5.37
N PRO A 115 24.68 -15.85 6.67
CA PRO A 115 23.69 -14.94 7.28
C PRO A 115 24.19 -13.49 7.35
N GLY A 116 25.48 -13.23 7.18
CA GLY A 116 26.03 -11.88 7.16
C GLY A 116 25.75 -11.10 5.87
N TYR A 117 25.21 -11.75 4.85
CA TYR A 117 24.96 -11.11 3.55
C TYR A 117 23.59 -10.44 3.51
N TYR A 118 23.57 -9.20 2.96
CA TYR A 118 22.33 -8.47 2.66
C TYR A 118 22.37 -7.96 1.22
N TYR A 119 21.30 -8.22 0.45
CA TYR A 119 21.24 -7.93 -0.98
C TYR A 119 20.44 -6.68 -1.30
N PHE A 120 21.07 -5.76 -1.94
CA PHE A 120 20.72 -4.69 -2.85
C PHE A 120 19.75 -3.60 -2.38
N PHE A 121 18.73 -3.92 -1.59
CA PHE A 121 17.62 -2.99 -1.32
C PHE A 121 17.79 -2.37 0.05
N TYR A 122 18.13 -1.10 0.07
CA TYR A 122 18.30 -0.30 1.29
C TYR A 122 17.15 0.68 1.42
N ASP A 123 16.87 1.18 2.62
CA ASP A 123 15.82 2.15 2.90
C ASP A 123 14.50 1.86 2.15
N ILE A 124 14.02 0.62 2.29
CA ILE A 124 12.79 0.15 1.65
C ILE A 124 11.61 0.90 2.23
N GLU A 125 10.83 1.53 1.36
CA GLU A 125 9.59 2.22 1.71
C GLU A 125 8.39 1.34 1.41
N VAL A 126 7.48 1.23 2.40
CA VAL A 126 6.27 0.41 2.30
C VAL A 126 5.04 1.23 2.65
N GLU A 127 3.92 0.89 2.02
CA GLU A 127 2.62 1.48 2.25
C GLU A 127 1.61 0.38 2.58
N ALA A 128 0.81 0.56 3.65
CA ALA A 128 -0.32 -0.30 3.89
C ALA A 128 -1.32 -0.16 2.74
N LEU A 129 -1.67 -1.27 2.10
CA LEU A 129 -2.87 -1.27 1.30
C LEU A 129 -4.02 -1.15 2.30
N CYS A 130 -4.60 0.05 2.41
CA CYS A 130 -5.87 0.20 3.09
C CYS A 130 -6.88 -0.70 2.34
N ASN A 131 -6.87 -1.99 2.64
CA ASN A 131 -8.07 -2.78 2.58
C ASN A 131 -8.97 -2.19 3.67
N ASN A 132 -9.48 -0.97 3.40
CA ASN A 132 -10.78 -0.70 3.90
C ASN A 132 -11.59 -1.83 3.28
N PRO A 133 -12.03 -2.88 4.03
CA PRO A 133 -13.31 -3.39 3.63
C PRO A 133 -14.10 -2.07 3.63
N LEU A 134 -14.52 -1.62 2.48
CA LEU A 134 -15.82 -1.01 2.44
C LEU A 134 -16.65 -2.04 3.20
N THR A 135 -16.68 -1.94 4.56
CA THR A 135 -17.92 -2.24 5.22
C THR A 135 -18.86 -1.55 4.27
N SER A 136 -19.50 -2.35 3.43
CA SER A 136 -20.62 -1.84 2.69
C SER A 136 -21.24 -0.94 3.73
N ILE A 137 -21.07 0.36 3.58
CA ILE A 137 -22.11 1.24 3.99
C ILE A 137 -23.19 0.56 3.18
N GLU A 138 -23.89 -0.40 3.81
CA GLU A 138 -25.25 -0.62 3.41
C GLU A 138 -25.64 0.79 3.13
N SER A 139 -25.75 1.12 1.85
CA SER A 139 -26.32 2.38 1.49
C SER A 139 -27.61 2.32 2.27
N ASP A 140 -27.58 2.86 3.49
CA ASP A 140 -28.77 3.40 4.06
C ASP A 140 -29.24 4.20 2.86
N ILE A 141 -30.15 3.57 2.12
CA ILE A 141 -30.96 4.27 1.17
C ILE A 141 -31.42 5.40 2.06
N ILE A 142 -30.79 6.57 1.91
CA ILE A 142 -31.30 7.80 2.49
C ILE A 142 -32.63 7.92 1.75
N SER A 143 -33.59 7.17 2.24
CA SER A 143 -34.98 7.37 1.81
C SER A 143 -35.21 8.81 2.21
N GLU A 144 -35.43 9.66 1.21
CA GLU A 144 -35.76 11.04 1.47
C GLU A 144 -36.81 11.04 2.57
N PRO A 145 -36.61 11.82 3.67
CA PRO A 145 -37.50 11.78 4.81
C PRO A 145 -38.95 12.01 4.34
N LYS A 146 -39.80 11.07 4.65
CA LYS A 146 -41.20 11.14 4.23
C LYS A 146 -41.95 12.13 5.10
N LEU A 147 -42.61 13.10 4.47
CA LEU A 147 -43.46 14.05 5.17
C LEU A 147 -44.61 13.31 5.88
N LEU A 148 -44.71 13.44 7.20
CA LEU A 148 -45.76 12.86 8.02
C LEU A 148 -46.94 13.81 8.17
N ARG A 149 -46.70 15.08 8.52
CA ARG A 149 -47.71 16.08 8.76
C ARG A 149 -47.17 17.50 8.64
N ILE A 150 -48.09 18.44 8.46
CA ILE A 150 -47.80 19.88 8.46
C ILE A 150 -48.57 20.52 9.60
N THR A 151 -47.94 21.37 10.41
CA THR A 151 -48.62 22.11 11.49
C THR A 151 -48.35 23.61 11.40
N ASN A 152 -49.25 24.39 11.94
CA ASN A 152 -49.00 25.80 12.25
C ASN A 152 -48.19 25.93 13.57
N PHE A 153 -47.83 27.15 13.98
CA PHE A 153 -47.11 27.41 15.23
C PHE A 153 -47.89 27.07 16.51
N LEU A 154 -49.18 26.86 16.42
CA LEU A 154 -50.03 26.43 17.56
C LEU A 154 -50.05 24.89 17.65
N GLY A 155 -49.36 24.17 16.75
CA GLY A 155 -49.36 22.71 16.71
C GLY A 155 -50.61 22.08 16.07
N GLN A 156 -51.47 22.86 15.47
CA GLN A 156 -52.67 22.37 14.76
C GLN A 156 -52.25 21.86 13.39
N GLU A 157 -52.74 20.70 12.99
CA GLU A 157 -52.52 20.13 11.68
C GLU A 157 -53.26 20.95 10.61
N VAL A 158 -52.52 21.35 9.57
CA VAL A 158 -53.03 22.22 8.49
C VAL A 158 -52.52 21.70 7.15
N GLY A 159 -53.26 22.08 6.09
CA GLY A 159 -52.73 21.84 4.73
C GLY A 159 -51.68 22.88 4.32
N PRO A 160 -50.90 22.59 3.24
CA PRO A 160 -49.95 23.55 2.71
C PRO A 160 -50.68 24.84 2.27
N SER A 161 -50.25 26.00 2.78
CA SER A 161 -50.79 27.31 2.53
C SER A 161 -49.71 28.26 2.06
N GLN A 162 -50.04 29.15 1.10
CA GLN A 162 -49.11 30.15 0.56
C GLN A 162 -49.01 31.35 1.51
N GLY A 163 -47.78 31.83 1.72
CA GLY A 163 -47.48 33.03 2.52
C GLY A 163 -47.50 32.81 4.02
N GLU A 164 -47.82 31.64 4.51
CA GLU A 164 -47.80 31.28 5.92
C GLU A 164 -46.55 30.49 6.27
N VAL A 165 -46.03 30.67 7.48
CA VAL A 165 -44.89 29.88 8.00
C VAL A 165 -45.47 28.61 8.62
N LEU A 166 -45.10 27.46 8.05
CA LEU A 166 -45.58 26.16 8.48
C LEU A 166 -44.40 25.25 8.90
N LEU A 167 -44.70 24.29 9.79
CA LEU A 167 -43.76 23.29 10.26
C LEU A 167 -44.06 21.96 9.59
N TYR A 168 -43.09 21.44 8.85
CA TYR A 168 -43.15 20.16 8.14
C TYR A 168 -42.44 19.11 8.99
N HIS A 169 -43.15 18.09 9.43
CA HIS A 169 -42.63 17.00 10.27
C HIS A 169 -42.40 15.77 9.41
N PHE A 170 -41.22 15.19 9.54
CA PHE A 170 -40.79 14.02 8.76
C PHE A 170 -40.67 12.76 9.63
N ASP A 171 -40.64 11.59 9.00
CA ASP A 171 -40.59 10.28 9.65
C ASP A 171 -39.23 9.99 10.34
N ASP A 172 -38.16 10.71 9.99
CA ASP A 172 -36.87 10.68 10.67
C ASP A 172 -36.85 11.53 11.96
N GLY A 173 -37.98 12.15 12.32
CA GLY A 173 -38.09 13.03 13.49
C GLY A 173 -37.64 14.46 13.24
N SER A 174 -37.19 14.79 12.03
CA SER A 174 -36.82 16.17 11.68
C SER A 174 -38.03 17.05 11.47
N VAL A 175 -37.85 18.35 11.72
CA VAL A 175 -38.87 19.37 11.52
C VAL A 175 -38.30 20.53 10.72
N GLN A 176 -38.87 20.83 9.59
CA GLN A 176 -38.47 21.95 8.74
C GLN A 176 -39.47 23.08 8.79
N LYS A 177 -39.00 24.30 8.90
CA LYS A 177 -39.81 25.52 8.83
C LYS A 177 -39.77 26.04 7.39
N LEU A 178 -40.91 26.04 6.72
CA LEU A 178 -41.03 26.47 5.33
C LEU A 178 -42.11 27.52 5.15
N VAL A 179 -41.89 28.38 4.15
CA VAL A 179 -42.88 29.35 3.64
C VAL A 179 -43.04 29.10 2.15
N LEU A 180 -44.22 28.71 1.72
CA LEU A 180 -44.50 28.58 0.30
C LEU A 180 -44.65 29.97 -0.32
N VAL A 181 -43.66 30.38 -1.11
CA VAL A 181 -43.71 31.58 -1.95
C VAL A 181 -44.08 31.21 -3.38
N ARG A 182 -44.76 32.12 -4.06
CA ARG A 182 -45.20 31.91 -5.44
C ARG A 182 -44.06 32.14 -6.42
#